data_4398acf8b1633ea46a1f362838a4a8f0
#
_entry.id   4398acf8b1633ea46a1f362838a4a8f0
#
_cell.length_a   1.000
_cell.length_b   1.000
_cell.length_c   1.000
_cell.angle_alpha   90.00
_cell.angle_beta   90.00
_cell.angle_gamma   90.00
#
_symmetry.space_group_name_H-M   'P 1'
#
loop_
_entity.id
_entity.type
_entity.pdbx_description
1 polymer ?
#
loop_
_entity_poly.entity_id
_entity_poly.type
_entity_poly.pdbx_seq_one_letter_code
_entity_poly.pdbx_strand_id
1 'polypeptide(L)'
;LTERKTRKEIVYLMPDRKAQTVVKTLNMIERKCGERLFRDVFKTITVDNGVEFSDAEGLEKSRRNKKKRTKVYYCHPYSSCERGSNENANRLIRRHIPKGVNFDKKSKTEIKEIETWINNYPRKIFEYDTAENQFINEMEKLTG
;
A
#
# COMPACT_ATOMS: atom_id res chain seq x y z
N LEU A 1 0.07 -0.36 -2.13
CA LEU A 1 -0.75 0.09 -0.99
C LEU A 1 -0.84 1.61 -0.99
N THR A 2 -2.06 2.12 -0.93
CA THR A 2 -2.32 3.56 -0.87
C THR A 2 -2.82 3.93 0.53
N GLU A 3 -2.13 4.82 1.21
CA GLU A 3 -2.64 5.44 2.44
C GLU A 3 -3.65 6.53 2.05
N ARG A 4 -4.88 6.45 2.57
CA ARG A 4 -6.01 7.23 2.04
C ARG A 4 -6.00 8.71 2.41
N LYS A 5 -5.45 9.08 3.56
CA LYS A 5 -5.40 10.48 4.02
C LYS A 5 -4.32 11.28 3.28
N THR A 6 -3.11 10.75 3.26
CA THR A 6 -1.93 11.43 2.70
C THR A 6 -1.64 11.05 1.26
N ARG A 7 -2.32 10.04 0.73
CA ARG A 7 -2.08 9.45 -0.59
C ARG A 7 -0.67 8.86 -0.75
N LYS A 8 -0.02 8.53 0.37
CA LYS A 8 1.28 7.85 0.38
C LYS A 8 1.16 6.48 -0.27
N GLU A 9 2.02 6.22 -1.24
CA GLU A 9 2.12 4.92 -1.90
C GLU A 9 3.27 4.11 -1.33
N ILE A 10 2.99 2.83 -1.09
CA ILE A 10 3.99 1.81 -0.78
C ILE A 10 3.91 0.77 -1.88
N VAL A 11 4.96 0.64 -2.66
CA VAL A 11 5.01 -0.24 -3.82
C VAL A 11 5.99 -1.38 -3.57
N TYR A 12 5.51 -2.61 -3.72
CA TYR A 12 6.33 -3.82 -3.61
C TYR A 12 6.19 -4.67 -4.87
N LEU A 13 7.33 -5.07 -5.41
CA LEU A 13 7.37 -6.09 -6.46
C LEU A 13 7.25 -7.47 -5.81
N MET A 14 6.22 -8.21 -6.19
CA MET A 14 5.97 -9.58 -5.72
C MET A 14 6.27 -10.57 -6.85
N PRO A 15 6.84 -11.75 -6.54
CA PRO A 15 7.17 -12.76 -7.55
C PRO A 15 5.95 -13.42 -8.19
N ASP A 16 4.82 -13.41 -7.49
CA ASP A 16 3.56 -14.01 -7.94
C ASP A 16 2.35 -13.32 -7.31
N ARG A 17 1.17 -13.75 -7.69
CA ARG A 17 -0.13 -13.25 -7.19
C ARG A 17 -0.79 -14.22 -6.21
N LYS A 18 -0.02 -14.92 -5.40
CA LYS A 18 -0.54 -15.86 -4.39
C LYS A 18 -0.86 -15.14 -3.09
N ALA A 19 -1.91 -15.60 -2.41
CA ALA A 19 -2.32 -15.06 -1.11
C ALA A 19 -1.18 -15.12 -0.08
N GLN A 20 -0.42 -16.21 -0.05
CA GLN A 20 0.75 -16.35 0.83
C GLN A 20 1.83 -15.31 0.57
N THR A 21 2.03 -14.91 -0.68
CA THR A 21 3.02 -13.90 -1.05
C THR A 21 2.60 -12.52 -0.55
N VAL A 22 1.32 -12.19 -0.65
CA VAL A 22 0.78 -10.94 -0.10
C VAL A 22 0.93 -10.91 1.42
N VAL A 23 0.59 -11.99 2.12
CA VAL A 23 0.76 -12.12 3.57
C VAL A 23 2.23 -11.98 3.98
N LYS A 24 3.16 -12.63 3.27
CA LYS A 24 4.60 -12.51 3.51
C LYS A 24 5.10 -11.06 3.33
N THR A 25 4.61 -10.39 2.31
CA THR A 25 4.95 -8.97 2.05
C THR A 25 4.46 -8.08 3.21
N LEU A 26 3.25 -8.29 3.68
CA LEU A 26 2.71 -7.54 4.81
C LEU A 26 3.47 -7.84 6.12
N ASN A 27 3.87 -9.10 6.35
CA ASN A 27 4.73 -9.48 7.48
C ASN A 27 6.11 -8.79 7.42
N MET A 28 6.65 -8.62 6.22
CA MET A 28 7.91 -7.90 6.03
C MET A 28 7.77 -6.41 6.33
N ILE A 29 6.66 -5.79 5.93
CA ILE A 29 6.37 -4.38 6.24
C ILE A 29 6.25 -4.21 7.76
N GLU A 30 5.46 -5.06 8.44
CA GLU A 30 5.31 -5.04 9.89
C GLU A 30 6.66 -5.19 10.61
N ARG A 31 7.52 -6.10 10.14
CA ARG A 31 8.86 -6.30 10.70
C ARG A 31 9.75 -5.06 10.56
N LYS A 32 9.64 -4.35 9.46
CA LYS A 32 10.45 -3.14 9.19
C LYS A 32 10.03 -1.95 10.04
N CYS A 33 8.74 -1.73 10.19
CA CYS A 33 8.24 -0.57 10.95
C CYS A 33 7.99 -0.86 12.43
N GLY A 34 7.91 -2.13 12.82
CA GLY A 34 7.55 -2.56 14.17
C GLY A 34 6.04 -2.67 14.38
N GLU A 35 5.65 -3.54 15.32
CA GLU A 35 4.24 -3.91 15.53
C GLU A 35 3.35 -2.74 15.93
N ARG A 36 3.86 -1.87 16.81
CA ARG A 36 3.11 -0.70 17.29
C ARG A 36 2.81 0.26 16.15
N LEU A 37 3.85 0.69 15.45
CA LEU A 37 3.71 1.61 14.34
C LEU A 37 2.88 1.03 13.20
N PHE A 38 3.03 -0.27 12.93
CA PHE A 38 2.21 -0.95 11.93
C PHE A 38 0.71 -0.81 12.27
N ARG A 39 0.31 -1.07 13.51
CA ARG A 39 -1.09 -0.94 13.95
C ARG A 39 -1.61 0.49 13.90
N ASP A 40 -0.75 1.45 14.21
CA ASP A 40 -1.14 2.86 14.23
C ASP A 40 -1.34 3.40 12.80
N VAL A 41 -0.55 2.93 11.83
CA VAL A 41 -0.62 3.33 10.42
C VAL A 41 -1.64 2.49 9.63
N PHE A 42 -1.60 1.17 9.77
CA PHE A 42 -2.46 0.23 9.03
C PHE A 42 -3.67 -0.22 9.86
N LYS A 43 -4.45 0.71 10.38
CA LYS A 43 -5.66 0.43 11.17
C LYS A 43 -6.64 -0.44 10.39
N THR A 44 -6.81 -0.12 9.12
CA THR A 44 -7.65 -0.86 8.18
C THR A 44 -6.96 -0.99 6.83
N ILE A 45 -7.21 -2.10 6.14
CA ILE A 45 -6.78 -2.32 4.76
C ILE A 45 -8.00 -2.70 3.95
N THR A 46 -8.28 -1.96 2.87
CA THR A 46 -9.34 -2.28 1.93
C THR A 46 -8.74 -2.93 0.69
N VAL A 47 -9.25 -4.08 0.33
CA VAL A 47 -8.80 -4.87 -0.82
C VAL A 47 -9.96 -5.18 -1.76
N ASP A 48 -9.65 -5.55 -2.99
CA ASP A 48 -10.66 -6.12 -3.88
C ASP A 48 -10.87 -7.61 -3.61
N ASN A 49 -11.76 -8.25 -4.39
CA ASN A 49 -12.06 -9.67 -4.25
C ASN A 49 -11.09 -10.57 -5.05
N GLY A 50 -9.85 -10.10 -5.29
CA GLY A 50 -8.81 -10.89 -5.92
C GLY A 50 -8.41 -12.11 -5.08
N VAL A 51 -8.06 -13.20 -5.75
CA VAL A 51 -7.62 -14.45 -5.09
C VAL A 51 -6.38 -14.24 -4.21
N GLU A 52 -5.55 -13.26 -4.55
CA GLU A 52 -4.37 -12.84 -3.78
C GLU A 52 -4.70 -12.28 -2.39
N PHE A 53 -5.95 -11.88 -2.14
CA PHE A 53 -6.42 -11.37 -0.85
C PHE A 53 -7.33 -12.35 -0.11
N SER A 54 -7.39 -13.61 -0.54
CA SER A 54 -8.29 -14.63 0.05
C SER A 54 -7.94 -15.04 1.48
N ASP A 55 -6.70 -14.85 1.91
CA ASP A 55 -6.26 -15.17 3.29
C ASP A 55 -6.46 -13.97 4.24
N ALA A 56 -7.71 -13.67 4.56
CA ALA A 56 -8.05 -12.59 5.48
C ALA A 56 -7.41 -12.74 6.86
N GLU A 57 -7.36 -13.96 7.38
CA GLU A 57 -6.77 -14.24 8.69
C GLU A 57 -5.26 -13.96 8.69
N GLY A 58 -4.53 -14.41 7.67
CA GLY A 58 -3.10 -14.14 7.51
C GLY A 58 -2.80 -12.66 7.35
N LEU A 59 -3.69 -11.91 6.68
CA LEU A 59 -3.56 -10.45 6.56
C LEU A 59 -3.81 -9.74 7.88
N GLU A 60 -4.82 -10.15 8.65
CA GLU A 60 -5.24 -9.48 9.89
C GLU A 60 -4.38 -9.79 11.10
N LYS A 61 -3.74 -10.97 11.16
CA LYS A 61 -2.95 -11.42 12.31
C LYS A 61 -1.45 -11.23 12.10
N SER A 62 -0.79 -10.70 13.12
CA SER A 62 0.68 -10.65 13.15
C SER A 62 1.26 -12.07 13.22
N ARG A 63 2.28 -12.34 12.42
CA ARG A 63 3.02 -13.60 12.49
C ARG A 63 3.80 -13.74 13.81
N ARG A 64 4.23 -12.62 14.39
CA ARG A 64 5.10 -12.61 15.58
C ARG A 64 4.34 -12.95 16.85
N ASN A 65 3.25 -12.22 17.12
CA ASN A 65 2.52 -12.32 18.40
C ASN A 65 1.12 -12.90 18.26
N LYS A 66 0.68 -13.24 17.04
CA LYS A 66 -0.66 -13.77 16.73
C LYS A 66 -1.82 -12.83 17.06
N LYS A 67 -1.54 -11.61 17.50
CA LYS A 67 -2.56 -10.59 17.77
C LYS A 67 -3.02 -9.93 16.49
N LYS A 68 -4.21 -9.36 16.53
CA LYS A 68 -4.76 -8.58 15.41
C LYS A 68 -3.90 -7.34 15.16
N ARG A 69 -3.43 -7.18 13.92
CA ARG A 69 -2.58 -6.05 13.49
C ARG A 69 -3.30 -5.04 12.63
N THR A 70 -4.36 -5.46 11.92
CA THR A 70 -5.19 -4.62 11.07
C THR A 70 -6.57 -5.25 10.92
N LYS A 71 -7.51 -4.52 10.32
CA LYS A 71 -8.79 -5.06 9.90
C LYS A 71 -8.90 -4.96 8.38
N VAL A 72 -9.21 -6.08 7.74
CA VAL A 72 -9.35 -6.17 6.29
C VAL A 72 -10.81 -6.00 5.89
N TYR A 73 -11.06 -5.15 4.92
CA TYR A 73 -12.37 -4.94 4.29
C TYR A 73 -12.27 -5.29 2.81
N TYR A 74 -13.26 -6.00 2.32
CA TYR A 74 -13.40 -6.29 0.91
C TYR A 74 -14.35 -5.29 0.25
N CYS A 75 -13.95 -4.74 -0.90
CA CYS A 75 -14.80 -3.85 -1.67
C CYS A 75 -16.08 -4.56 -2.12
N HIS A 76 -17.20 -3.85 -2.10
CA HIS A 76 -18.43 -4.35 -2.70
C HIS A 76 -18.26 -4.50 -4.21
N PRO A 77 -18.88 -5.52 -4.83
CA PRO A 77 -18.89 -5.66 -6.27
C PRO A 77 -19.39 -4.37 -6.94
N TYR A 78 -18.71 -3.94 -8.02
CA TYR A 78 -19.06 -2.75 -8.81
C TYR A 78 -19.00 -1.40 -8.07
N SER A 79 -18.38 -1.31 -6.90
CA SER A 79 -18.20 -0.07 -6.14
C SER A 79 -16.87 0.63 -6.49
N SER A 80 -16.81 1.30 -7.63
CA SER A 80 -15.62 2.03 -8.08
C SER A 80 -15.23 3.18 -7.13
N CYS A 81 -16.21 3.82 -6.46
CA CYS A 81 -15.96 4.91 -5.52
C CYS A 81 -15.15 4.49 -4.29
N GLU A 82 -15.19 3.21 -3.89
CA GLU A 82 -14.39 2.68 -2.78
C GLU A 82 -12.88 2.59 -3.12
N ARG A 83 -12.52 2.71 -4.41
CA ARG A 83 -11.17 2.50 -4.94
C ARG A 83 -10.55 3.72 -5.64
N GLY A 84 -11.21 4.87 -5.63
CA GLY A 84 -10.76 6.05 -6.39
C GLY A 84 -9.30 6.45 -6.12
N SER A 85 -8.83 6.36 -4.88
CA SER A 85 -7.42 6.63 -4.53
C SER A 85 -6.47 5.62 -5.17
N ASN A 86 -6.88 4.35 -5.16
CA ASN A 86 -6.08 3.24 -5.72
C ASN A 86 -6.01 3.32 -7.25
N GLU A 87 -7.10 3.71 -7.90
CA GLU A 87 -7.15 3.93 -9.35
C GLU A 87 -6.22 5.07 -9.78
N ASN A 88 -6.21 6.17 -9.03
CA ASN A 88 -5.30 7.28 -9.30
C ASN A 88 -3.84 6.88 -9.10
N ALA A 89 -3.51 6.12 -8.05
CA ALA A 89 -2.19 5.57 -7.83
C ALA A 89 -1.75 4.66 -8.98
N ASN A 90 -2.62 3.75 -9.41
CA ASN A 90 -2.37 2.88 -10.56
C ASN A 90 -2.11 3.67 -11.84
N ARG A 91 -2.85 4.75 -12.08
CA ARG A 91 -2.64 5.63 -13.23
C ARG A 91 -1.25 6.28 -13.19
N LEU A 92 -0.78 6.71 -12.03
CA LEU A 92 0.57 7.27 -11.87
C LEU A 92 1.65 6.22 -12.09
N ILE A 93 1.48 5.02 -11.57
CA ILE A 93 2.40 3.89 -11.81
C ILE A 93 2.48 3.57 -13.30
N ARG A 94 1.35 3.60 -14.02
CA ARG A 94 1.28 3.31 -15.46
C ARG A 94 1.97 4.34 -16.36
N ARG A 95 2.30 5.52 -15.84
CA ARG A 95 3.18 6.47 -16.55
C ARG A 95 4.61 5.94 -16.68
N HIS A 96 5.07 5.15 -15.71
CA HIS A 96 6.42 4.55 -15.68
C HIS A 96 6.44 3.12 -16.20
N ILE A 97 5.36 2.38 -15.96
CA ILE A 97 5.21 0.98 -16.38
C ILE A 97 3.90 0.85 -17.16
N PRO A 98 3.92 1.07 -18.47
CA PRO A 98 2.74 0.95 -19.33
C PRO A 98 2.12 -0.45 -19.30
N LYS A 99 0.85 -0.56 -19.70
CA LYS A 99 0.18 -1.85 -19.85
C LYS A 99 0.96 -2.72 -20.85
N GLY A 100 1.08 -4.01 -20.57
CA GLY A 100 1.81 -4.97 -21.42
C GLY A 100 3.29 -5.10 -21.12
N VAL A 101 3.87 -4.21 -20.31
CA VAL A 101 5.26 -4.37 -19.83
C VAL A 101 5.28 -5.42 -18.73
N ASN A 102 6.17 -6.39 -18.84
CA ASN A 102 6.34 -7.43 -17.83
C ASN A 102 7.08 -6.87 -16.62
N PHE A 103 6.44 -6.96 -15.45
CA PHE A 103 7.01 -6.53 -14.16
C PHE A 103 8.24 -7.37 -13.75
N ASP A 104 8.35 -8.62 -14.22
CA ASP A 104 9.49 -9.51 -13.90
C ASP A 104 10.82 -8.95 -14.40
N LYS A 105 10.79 -8.06 -15.40
CA LYS A 105 11.96 -7.37 -15.93
C LYS A 105 12.38 -6.14 -15.13
N LYS A 106 11.59 -5.74 -14.12
CA LYS A 106 11.86 -4.56 -13.29
C LYS A 106 12.68 -4.94 -12.07
N SER A 107 13.71 -4.14 -11.78
CA SER A 107 14.49 -4.30 -10.57
C SER A 107 13.78 -3.69 -9.35
N LYS A 108 14.17 -4.11 -8.15
CA LYS A 108 13.68 -3.49 -6.91
C LYS A 108 14.05 -2.01 -6.83
N THR A 109 15.20 -1.64 -7.38
CA THR A 109 15.66 -0.24 -7.45
C THR A 109 14.76 0.60 -8.32
N GLU A 110 14.41 0.14 -9.52
CA GLU A 110 13.46 0.83 -10.41
C GLU A 110 12.09 1.03 -9.75
N ILE A 111 11.57 0.01 -9.07
CA ILE A 111 10.30 0.10 -8.33
C ILE A 111 10.39 1.13 -7.21
N LYS A 112 11.51 1.20 -6.50
CA LYS A 112 11.73 2.20 -5.45
C LYS A 112 11.83 3.62 -5.98
N GLU A 113 12.45 3.81 -7.14
CA GLU A 113 12.51 5.10 -7.83
C GLU A 113 11.11 5.57 -8.24
N ILE A 114 10.28 4.68 -8.78
CA ILE A 114 8.88 4.96 -9.13
C ILE A 114 8.08 5.34 -7.87
N GLU A 115 8.21 4.60 -6.79
CA GLU A 115 7.57 4.90 -5.50
C GLU A 115 7.96 6.31 -5.02
N THR A 116 9.24 6.63 -5.04
CA THR A 116 9.77 7.94 -4.63
C THR A 116 9.20 9.05 -5.52
N TRP A 117 9.19 8.87 -6.83
CA TRP A 117 8.61 9.84 -7.76
C TRP A 117 7.12 10.10 -7.48
N ILE A 118 6.32 9.03 -7.31
CA ILE A 118 4.89 9.15 -7.05
C ILE A 118 4.62 9.91 -5.74
N ASN A 119 5.40 9.63 -4.70
CA ASN A 119 5.23 10.25 -3.39
C ASN A 119 5.68 11.72 -3.35
N ASN A 120 6.59 12.10 -4.24
CA ASN A 120 7.06 13.49 -4.38
C ASN A 120 6.37 14.25 -5.53
N TYR A 121 5.40 13.62 -6.21
CA TYR A 121 4.62 14.28 -7.24
C TYR A 121 3.62 15.26 -6.61
N PRO A 122 3.63 16.56 -6.98
CA PRO A 122 2.71 17.55 -6.43
C PRO A 122 1.24 17.20 -6.66
N ARG A 123 0.43 17.30 -5.64
CA ARG A 123 -1.00 16.92 -5.68
C ARG A 123 -1.89 18.16 -5.52
N LYS A 124 -2.76 18.41 -6.46
CA LYS A 124 -3.74 19.50 -6.38
C LYS A 124 -4.60 19.43 -5.11
N ILE A 125 -4.95 18.22 -4.65
CA ILE A 125 -5.72 17.99 -3.42
C ILE A 125 -5.01 18.49 -2.16
N PHE A 126 -3.70 18.68 -2.20
CA PHE A 126 -2.87 19.20 -1.11
C PHE A 126 -2.27 20.58 -1.44
N GLU A 127 -2.95 21.36 -2.29
CA GLU A 127 -2.46 22.67 -2.74
C GLU A 127 -1.03 22.57 -3.34
N TYR A 128 -0.79 21.51 -4.10
CA TYR A 128 0.48 21.15 -4.74
C TYR A 128 1.60 20.70 -3.79
N ASP A 129 1.29 20.43 -2.52
CA ASP A 129 2.20 19.68 -1.65
C ASP A 129 2.23 18.19 -2.04
N THR A 130 3.18 17.45 -1.48
CA THR A 130 3.45 16.05 -1.83
C THR A 130 2.85 15.07 -0.83
N ALA A 131 2.56 13.85 -1.29
CA ALA A 131 2.13 12.76 -0.42
C ALA A 131 3.21 12.42 0.64
N GLU A 132 4.48 12.57 0.30
CA GLU A 132 5.61 12.37 1.22
C GLU A 132 5.54 13.34 2.40
N ASN A 133 5.44 14.64 2.13
CA ASN A 133 5.36 15.66 3.18
C ASN A 133 4.12 15.48 4.06
N GLN A 134 2.95 15.21 3.44
CA GLN A 134 1.72 14.96 4.18
C GLN A 134 1.86 13.74 5.09
N PHE A 135 2.50 12.67 4.63
CA PHE A 135 2.72 11.47 5.42
C PHE A 135 3.68 11.73 6.60
N ILE A 136 4.79 12.43 6.36
CA ILE A 136 5.74 12.80 7.41
C ILE A 136 5.03 13.60 8.51
N ASN A 137 4.25 14.61 8.14
CA ASN A 137 3.49 15.44 9.10
C ASN A 137 2.50 14.60 9.95
N GLU A 138 1.84 13.63 9.34
CA GLU A 138 0.94 12.73 10.09
C GLU A 138 1.72 11.77 11.00
N MET A 139 2.87 11.28 10.55
CA MET A 139 3.74 10.42 11.36
C MET A 139 4.29 11.15 12.60
N GLU A 140 4.69 12.40 12.46
CA GLU A 140 5.13 13.22 13.59
C GLU A 140 4.04 13.38 14.64
N LYS A 141 2.78 13.54 14.24
CA LYS A 141 1.64 13.58 15.17
C LYS A 141 1.41 12.25 15.92
N LEU A 142 1.75 11.13 15.30
CA LEU A 142 1.61 9.80 15.92
C LEU A 142 2.76 9.47 16.89
N THR A 143 3.94 10.00 16.64
CA THR A 143 5.16 9.68 17.39
C THR A 143 5.57 10.75 18.39
N GLY A 144 5.06 11.94 18.23
CA GLY A 144 5.24 13.08 19.14
C GLY A 144 4.25 13.06 20.26
#